data_ea2ac3aff565daf815dad5308650e666
#
_entry.id   ea2ac3aff565daf815dad5308650e666
#
_cell.length_a   1.000
_cell.length_b   1.000
_cell.length_c   1.000
_cell.angle_alpha   90.00
_cell.angle_beta   90.00
_cell.angle_gamma   90.00
#
_symmetry.space_group_name_H-M   'P 1'
#
loop_
_entity.id
_entity.type
_entity.pdbx_description
1 polymer ?
#
loop_
_entity_poly.entity_id
_entity_poly.type
_entity_poly.pdbx_seq_one_letter_code
_entity_poly.pdbx_strand_id
1 'polypeptide(L)'
;MTTAIAAPRRTSARAASSTNLNRQSRPLATASRLPQSRLLHIVAPSLKVPDAAAASVFSAVRTRGPIARDAVAQLTQLSIATVNRQVTALLDAGVLRERADLAVSGAIGRPRVPVEVNHEPYLTLGIHIGARTTSIVATDLFGRTLDVVETPTPSGSQSAALATLASSARRYLSRWHRRRPLWVGVAVGGVVDSATGYLDHPRLGWVDAPVGPVLAEALGLPVSVASHVDAMAGAELLLGAPRSAPEAAGAPARTSLYVYARETVGYALSIDGRVHSPASGPGTIAGLPAQSELLGGSGQLESTVSDEAVLNAARRLRIIPAEGPSSTLAAVLRAARQGNDKAEELLADRARVLGEAVALLRDLLNPDDLVLGGQAFTEYPEGLPVVEDAVARRSVLGHRDIRLTAFGNRVQEASAGSVSLGGLYADPIGAMRRAQTRRSAAV
;
A
#
# COMPACT_ATOMS: atom_id res chain seq x y z
N MET A 1 -42.91 -51.68 49.11
CA MET A 1 -43.28 -50.24 49.13
C MET A 1 -42.10 -49.45 48.56
N THR A 2 -42.20 -49.10 47.29
CA THR A 2 -41.14 -48.51 46.50
C THR A 2 -41.48 -47.05 46.25
N THR A 3 -40.70 -46.14 46.83
CA THR A 3 -40.93 -44.72 46.71
C THR A 3 -40.06 -44.18 45.52
N ALA A 4 -40.72 -43.69 44.47
CA ALA A 4 -40.08 -43.10 43.31
C ALA A 4 -39.68 -41.64 43.61
N ILE A 5 -38.39 -41.28 43.39
CA ILE A 5 -37.87 -39.93 43.50
C ILE A 5 -37.89 -39.31 42.11
N ALA A 6 -38.62 -38.19 41.98
CA ALA A 6 -38.78 -37.42 40.74
C ALA A 6 -37.51 -36.56 40.48
N ALA A 7 -36.99 -36.59 39.24
CA ALA A 7 -35.90 -35.77 38.76
C ALA A 7 -36.36 -34.33 38.40
N PRO A 8 -35.54 -33.29 38.62
CA PRO A 8 -35.90 -31.92 38.28
C PRO A 8 -35.75 -31.65 36.78
N ARG A 9 -36.72 -30.88 36.22
CA ARG A 9 -36.75 -30.38 34.84
C ARG A 9 -35.61 -29.46 34.56
N ARG A 10 -34.81 -29.77 33.54
CA ARG A 10 -33.82 -28.85 32.92
C ARG A 10 -34.55 -27.77 32.14
N THR A 11 -34.38 -26.51 32.55
CA THR A 11 -34.71 -25.34 31.77
C THR A 11 -33.67 -25.18 30.67
N SER A 12 -34.12 -25.19 29.42
CA SER A 12 -33.27 -24.98 28.24
C SER A 12 -32.87 -23.51 28.16
N ALA A 13 -31.57 -23.20 28.43
CA ALA A 13 -30.96 -21.94 28.05
C ALA A 13 -30.84 -21.91 26.54
N ARG A 14 -31.44 -20.90 25.91
CA ARG A 14 -31.29 -20.56 24.49
C ARG A 14 -29.85 -20.23 24.23
N ALA A 15 -29.14 -21.06 23.47
CA ALA A 15 -27.81 -20.74 22.94
C ALA A 15 -27.92 -19.57 21.95
N ALA A 16 -27.24 -18.49 22.24
CA ALA A 16 -27.01 -17.42 21.30
C ALA A 16 -26.18 -17.99 20.13
N SER A 17 -26.73 -17.87 18.93
CA SER A 17 -26.09 -18.29 17.69
C SER A 17 -24.80 -17.50 17.48
N SER A 18 -23.66 -18.15 17.69
CA SER A 18 -22.37 -17.69 17.17
C SER A 18 -22.46 -17.69 15.64
N THR A 19 -22.47 -16.52 15.05
CA THR A 19 -22.42 -16.33 13.61
C THR A 19 -21.07 -16.84 13.11
N ASN A 20 -21.11 -18.01 12.52
CA ASN A 20 -19.96 -18.71 11.95
C ASN A 20 -19.44 -17.89 10.76
N LEU A 21 -18.31 -17.18 10.94
CA LEU A 21 -17.55 -16.47 9.90
C LEU A 21 -16.76 -17.46 9.01
N ASN A 22 -17.33 -18.61 8.70
CA ASN A 22 -16.78 -19.51 7.70
C ASN A 22 -17.42 -19.21 6.34
N ARG A 23 -17.19 -17.98 5.82
CA ARG A 23 -17.45 -17.67 4.42
C ARG A 23 -16.23 -18.15 3.62
N GLN A 24 -16.33 -19.37 3.09
CA GLN A 24 -15.56 -19.80 1.93
C GLN A 24 -15.49 -18.64 0.95
N SER A 25 -14.27 -18.30 0.49
CA SER A 25 -14.01 -17.38 -0.62
C SER A 25 -14.82 -17.85 -1.84
N ARG A 26 -16.02 -17.30 -2.01
CA ARG A 26 -16.77 -17.45 -3.25
C ARG A 26 -15.95 -16.77 -4.34
N PRO A 27 -15.69 -17.43 -5.48
CA PRO A 27 -15.19 -16.70 -6.65
C PRO A 27 -16.14 -15.56 -6.93
N LEU A 28 -15.59 -14.37 -7.23
CA LEU A 28 -16.34 -13.15 -7.57
C LEU A 28 -17.48 -13.53 -8.51
N ALA A 29 -18.72 -13.34 -8.03
CA ALA A 29 -19.91 -13.76 -8.77
C ALA A 29 -19.91 -13.04 -10.13
N THR A 30 -20.19 -13.80 -11.19
CA THR A 30 -20.38 -13.31 -12.56
C THR A 30 -21.69 -12.52 -12.66
N ALA A 31 -21.79 -11.40 -11.94
CA ALA A 31 -22.83 -10.40 -12.16
C ALA A 31 -22.48 -9.64 -13.45
N SER A 32 -23.48 -9.18 -14.17
CA SER A 32 -23.39 -8.54 -15.50
C SER A 32 -22.25 -7.52 -15.58
N ARG A 33 -21.05 -7.98 -15.96
CA ARG A 33 -19.86 -7.13 -16.13
C ARG A 33 -20.13 -6.12 -17.24
N LEU A 34 -19.70 -4.89 -17.03
CA LEU A 34 -19.78 -3.83 -18.02
C LEU A 34 -19.21 -4.29 -19.38
N PRO A 35 -19.73 -3.76 -20.52
CA PRO A 35 -19.24 -4.13 -21.85
C PRO A 35 -17.73 -4.00 -21.94
N GLN A 36 -17.09 -4.90 -22.68
CA GLN A 36 -15.61 -4.96 -22.82
C GLN A 36 -14.96 -3.62 -23.21
N SER A 37 -15.68 -2.75 -23.94
CA SER A 37 -15.23 -1.40 -24.27
C SER A 37 -14.90 -0.52 -23.05
N ARG A 38 -15.53 -0.74 -21.90
CA ARG A 38 -15.26 0.00 -20.65
C ARG A 38 -14.07 -0.54 -19.87
N LEU A 39 -13.65 -1.76 -20.12
CA LEU A 39 -12.47 -2.39 -19.50
C LEU A 39 -11.15 -1.97 -20.16
N LEU A 40 -11.17 -1.33 -21.33
CA LEU A 40 -9.97 -0.89 -22.07
C LEU A 40 -9.07 0.09 -21.27
N HIS A 41 -9.56 0.60 -20.15
CA HIS A 41 -8.85 1.58 -19.33
C HIS A 41 -8.38 1.03 -17.98
N ILE A 42 -8.78 -0.19 -17.65
CA ILE A 42 -8.28 -0.87 -16.47
C ILE A 42 -7.00 -1.59 -16.85
N VAL A 43 -5.94 -1.32 -16.10
CA VAL A 43 -4.63 -1.93 -16.30
C VAL A 43 -4.19 -2.53 -14.98
N ALA A 44 -3.86 -3.82 -15.00
CA ALA A 44 -3.35 -4.48 -13.80
C ALA A 44 -2.15 -3.71 -13.23
N PRO A 45 -2.08 -3.49 -11.91
CA PRO A 45 -0.98 -2.76 -11.28
C PRO A 45 0.34 -3.49 -11.49
N SER A 46 1.41 -2.73 -11.76
CA SER A 46 2.75 -3.27 -11.88
C SER A 46 3.56 -2.89 -10.63
N LEU A 47 3.54 -3.74 -9.62
CA LEU A 47 4.29 -3.57 -8.38
C LEU A 47 5.56 -4.43 -8.44
N LYS A 48 6.46 -4.09 -9.39
CA LYS A 48 7.72 -4.80 -9.62
C LYS A 48 8.85 -3.86 -10.00
N VAL A 49 10.08 -4.26 -9.70
CA VAL A 49 11.29 -3.59 -10.19
C VAL A 49 11.31 -3.63 -11.71
N PRO A 50 11.68 -2.54 -12.39
CA PRO A 50 11.77 -2.50 -13.85
C PRO A 50 12.77 -3.50 -14.41
N ASP A 51 12.36 -4.31 -15.39
CA ASP A 51 13.15 -5.36 -16.03
C ASP A 51 13.35 -5.18 -17.55
N ALA A 52 12.48 -4.38 -18.20
CA ALA A 52 12.62 -4.06 -19.62
C ALA A 52 13.70 -2.98 -19.84
N ALA A 53 14.40 -3.03 -20.97
CA ALA A 53 15.52 -2.11 -21.27
C ALA A 53 15.11 -0.62 -21.16
N ALA A 54 13.95 -0.22 -21.70
CA ALA A 54 13.47 1.16 -21.58
C ALA A 54 13.16 1.55 -20.12
N ALA A 55 12.59 0.63 -19.36
CA ALA A 55 12.26 0.81 -17.96
C ALA A 55 13.52 0.89 -17.08
N SER A 56 14.54 0.05 -17.36
CA SER A 56 15.83 0.09 -16.67
C SER A 56 16.57 1.40 -16.94
N VAL A 57 16.60 1.88 -18.20
CA VAL A 57 17.17 3.18 -18.57
C VAL A 57 16.41 4.33 -17.87
N PHE A 58 15.07 4.32 -17.89
CA PHE A 58 14.27 5.33 -17.20
C PHE A 58 14.55 5.32 -15.69
N SER A 59 14.64 4.14 -15.08
CA SER A 59 14.96 3.99 -13.65
C SER A 59 16.34 4.56 -13.30
N ALA A 60 17.37 4.28 -14.11
CA ALA A 60 18.71 4.83 -13.93
C ALA A 60 18.72 6.37 -14.01
N VAL A 61 18.03 6.95 -15.00
CA VAL A 61 17.90 8.41 -15.12
C VAL A 61 17.08 8.99 -13.97
N ARG A 62 16.02 8.32 -13.51
CA ARG A 62 15.20 8.76 -12.37
C ARG A 62 15.99 8.82 -11.06
N THR A 63 16.89 7.87 -10.84
CA THR A 63 17.63 7.76 -9.57
C THR A 63 18.94 8.57 -9.55
N ARG A 64 19.55 8.81 -10.70
CA ARG A 64 20.89 9.42 -10.81
C ARG A 64 20.94 10.64 -11.73
N GLY A 65 19.82 11.01 -12.39
CA GLY A 65 19.79 12.12 -13.33
C GLY A 65 19.97 13.50 -12.67
N PRO A 66 20.46 14.49 -13.40
CA PRO A 66 20.88 14.45 -14.81
C PRO A 66 22.14 13.60 -15.03
N ILE A 67 22.13 12.73 -16.05
CA ILE A 67 23.17 11.72 -16.26
C ILE A 67 23.48 11.51 -17.75
N ALA A 68 24.76 11.28 -18.08
CA ALA A 68 25.19 11.00 -19.44
C ALA A 68 24.88 9.55 -19.85
N ARG A 69 24.71 9.31 -21.16
CA ARG A 69 24.27 8.01 -21.70
C ARG A 69 25.27 6.88 -21.44
N ASP A 70 26.58 7.18 -21.39
CA ASP A 70 27.62 6.21 -21.04
C ASP A 70 27.55 5.77 -19.57
N ALA A 71 27.27 6.70 -18.65
CA ALA A 71 27.05 6.37 -17.26
C ALA A 71 25.72 5.57 -17.06
N VAL A 72 24.67 5.83 -17.85
CA VAL A 72 23.47 4.99 -17.88
C VAL A 72 23.82 3.56 -18.33
N ALA A 73 24.68 3.39 -19.35
CA ALA A 73 25.12 2.08 -19.82
C ALA A 73 25.86 1.30 -18.72
N GLN A 74 26.73 1.98 -17.97
CA GLN A 74 27.44 1.38 -16.82
C GLN A 74 26.49 0.95 -15.71
N LEU A 75 25.52 1.80 -15.34
CA LEU A 75 24.55 1.49 -14.28
C LEU A 75 23.60 0.36 -14.64
N THR A 76 23.17 0.29 -15.91
CA THR A 76 22.17 -0.69 -16.37
C THR A 76 22.79 -1.96 -16.92
N GLN A 77 24.11 -2.00 -17.10
CA GLN A 77 24.84 -3.10 -17.78
C GLN A 77 24.34 -3.36 -19.21
N LEU A 78 23.68 -2.37 -19.83
CA LEU A 78 23.23 -2.44 -21.23
C LEU A 78 24.32 -1.91 -22.16
N SER A 79 24.34 -2.40 -23.42
CA SER A 79 25.23 -1.85 -24.44
C SER A 79 24.91 -0.38 -24.72
N ILE A 80 25.91 0.43 -25.03
CA ILE A 80 25.74 1.85 -25.37
C ILE A 80 24.77 2.05 -26.55
N ALA A 81 24.76 1.14 -27.51
CA ALA A 81 23.82 1.16 -28.63
C ALA A 81 22.38 0.98 -28.17
N THR A 82 22.14 0.04 -27.24
CA THR A 82 20.83 -0.17 -26.61
C THR A 82 20.39 1.06 -25.81
N VAL A 83 21.28 1.62 -24.97
CA VAL A 83 20.99 2.83 -24.20
C VAL A 83 20.63 3.99 -25.12
N ASN A 84 21.42 4.24 -26.19
CA ASN A 84 21.13 5.32 -27.14
C ASN A 84 19.73 5.17 -27.76
N ARG A 85 19.37 3.96 -28.21
CA ARG A 85 18.03 3.67 -28.76
C ARG A 85 16.93 3.94 -27.74
N GLN A 86 17.10 3.46 -26.50
CA GLN A 86 16.09 3.63 -25.46
C GLN A 86 15.97 5.07 -25.00
N VAL A 87 17.09 5.79 -24.81
CA VAL A 87 17.06 7.22 -24.47
C VAL A 87 16.35 8.03 -25.57
N THR A 88 16.64 7.78 -26.85
CA THR A 88 15.92 8.43 -27.96
C THR A 88 14.42 8.16 -27.90
N ALA A 89 14.01 6.90 -27.72
CA ALA A 89 12.59 6.55 -27.62
C ALA A 89 11.91 7.19 -26.38
N LEU A 90 12.61 7.36 -25.26
CA LEU A 90 12.11 8.01 -24.07
C LEU A 90 12.02 9.55 -24.21
N LEU A 91 12.95 10.16 -24.95
CA LEU A 91 12.90 11.58 -25.35
C LEU A 91 11.70 11.82 -26.28
N ASP A 92 11.52 11.00 -27.31
CA ASP A 92 10.39 11.07 -28.25
C ASP A 92 9.05 10.88 -27.54
N ALA A 93 9.00 10.01 -26.53
CA ALA A 93 7.83 9.83 -25.66
C ALA A 93 7.58 11.02 -24.72
N GLY A 94 8.56 11.91 -24.53
CA GLY A 94 8.48 13.09 -23.68
C GLY A 94 8.68 12.84 -22.18
N VAL A 95 9.09 11.62 -21.75
CA VAL A 95 9.36 11.32 -20.33
C VAL A 95 10.77 11.72 -19.90
N LEU A 96 11.69 11.85 -20.85
CA LEU A 96 13.02 12.44 -20.61
C LEU A 96 13.14 13.77 -21.35
N ARG A 97 14.11 14.58 -20.91
CA ARG A 97 14.58 15.80 -21.61
C ARG A 97 16.10 15.87 -21.57
N GLU A 98 16.69 16.52 -22.57
CA GLU A 98 18.12 16.81 -22.58
C GLU A 98 18.43 18.05 -21.76
N ARG A 99 19.59 18.04 -21.10
CA ARG A 99 20.14 19.17 -20.33
C ARG A 99 21.36 19.72 -21.04
N ALA A 100 21.12 20.43 -22.14
CA ALA A 100 22.18 21.07 -22.92
C ALA A 100 22.99 22.11 -22.11
N ASP A 101 22.33 22.71 -21.10
CA ASP A 101 22.94 23.65 -20.15
C ASP A 101 24.02 22.98 -19.25
N LEU A 102 23.97 21.66 -19.09
CA LEU A 102 24.94 20.87 -18.32
C LEU A 102 25.96 20.14 -19.22
N ALA A 103 25.97 20.39 -20.52
CA ALA A 103 26.92 19.80 -21.44
C ALA A 103 28.35 20.31 -21.14
N VAL A 104 29.31 19.39 -20.94
CA VAL A 104 30.71 19.75 -20.71
C VAL A 104 31.30 20.23 -22.03
N SER A 105 31.66 21.52 -22.08
CA SER A 105 32.35 22.14 -23.20
C SER A 105 33.86 21.88 -23.06
N GLY A 106 34.53 21.51 -24.18
CA GLY A 106 35.98 21.40 -24.23
C GLY A 106 36.59 19.99 -24.29
N ALA A 107 35.75 18.93 -24.26
CA ALA A 107 36.21 17.57 -24.54
C ALA A 107 36.37 17.35 -26.05
N ILE A 108 37.42 16.65 -26.48
CA ILE A 108 37.58 16.21 -27.88
C ILE A 108 36.43 15.22 -28.21
N GLY A 109 35.54 15.60 -29.15
CA GLY A 109 34.43 14.78 -29.59
C GLY A 109 33.07 15.50 -29.44
N ARG A 110 31.96 14.78 -29.78
CA ARG A 110 30.62 15.30 -29.66
C ARG A 110 30.27 15.57 -28.20
N PRO A 111 29.75 16.76 -27.85
CA PRO A 111 29.37 17.09 -26.47
C PRO A 111 28.46 16.01 -25.86
N ARG A 112 28.76 15.57 -24.64
CA ARG A 112 27.93 14.61 -23.89
C ARG A 112 26.81 15.40 -23.20
N VAL A 113 25.64 15.42 -23.83
CA VAL A 113 24.47 16.07 -23.25
C VAL A 113 23.79 15.11 -22.25
N PRO A 114 23.76 15.45 -20.95
CA PRO A 114 23.05 14.66 -19.97
C PRO A 114 21.54 14.65 -20.21
N VAL A 115 20.87 13.58 -19.75
CA VAL A 115 19.42 13.46 -19.79
C VAL A 115 18.85 13.40 -18.37
N GLU A 116 17.66 13.92 -18.19
CA GLU A 116 16.91 13.85 -16.95
C GLU A 116 15.43 13.54 -17.16
N VAL A 117 14.72 13.19 -16.09
CA VAL A 117 13.28 12.97 -16.14
C VAL A 117 12.56 14.29 -16.37
N ASN A 118 11.71 14.33 -17.40
CA ASN A 118 10.83 15.46 -17.71
C ASN A 118 9.57 15.41 -16.83
N HIS A 119 9.72 15.73 -15.54
CA HIS A 119 8.66 15.52 -14.54
C HIS A 119 7.68 16.71 -14.42
N GLU A 120 8.12 17.94 -14.77
CA GLU A 120 7.35 19.16 -14.54
C GLU A 120 5.98 19.18 -15.24
N PRO A 121 5.85 18.72 -16.53
CA PRO A 121 4.57 18.75 -17.21
C PRO A 121 3.60 17.64 -16.81
N TYR A 122 4.00 16.70 -15.96
CA TYR A 122 3.23 15.50 -15.68
C TYR A 122 2.93 15.30 -14.19
N LEU A 123 1.89 14.54 -13.94
CA LEU A 123 1.57 13.97 -12.62
C LEU A 123 0.84 12.64 -12.78
N THR A 124 0.79 11.86 -11.70
CA THR A 124 -0.14 10.75 -11.54
C THR A 124 -1.04 11.01 -10.33
N LEU A 125 -2.22 10.40 -10.31
CA LEU A 125 -3.19 10.51 -9.24
C LEU A 125 -3.23 9.22 -8.45
N GLY A 126 -2.93 9.28 -7.16
CA GLY A 126 -3.14 8.20 -6.21
C GLY A 126 -4.43 8.41 -5.42
N ILE A 127 -5.18 7.34 -5.15
CA ILE A 127 -6.35 7.35 -4.28
C ILE A 127 -6.21 6.19 -3.29
N HIS A 128 -6.06 6.48 -2.01
CA HIS A 128 -6.15 5.47 -0.97
C HIS A 128 -7.55 5.50 -0.35
N ILE A 129 -8.28 4.39 -0.47
CA ILE A 129 -9.62 4.25 0.10
C ILE A 129 -9.51 3.42 1.39
N GLY A 130 -9.50 4.11 2.52
CA GLY A 130 -9.55 3.49 3.84
C GLY A 130 -10.99 3.34 4.36
N ALA A 131 -11.16 2.61 5.46
CA ALA A 131 -12.48 2.41 6.06
C ALA A 131 -13.10 3.71 6.62
N ARG A 132 -12.26 4.66 7.07
CA ARG A 132 -12.70 5.93 7.68
C ARG A 132 -12.34 7.14 6.84
N THR A 133 -11.17 7.15 6.23
CA THR A 133 -10.64 8.27 5.45
C THR A 133 -10.19 7.82 4.07
N THR A 134 -10.39 8.70 3.10
CA THR A 134 -9.90 8.57 1.73
C THR A 134 -8.91 9.68 1.45
N SER A 135 -7.71 9.32 1.01
CA SER A 135 -6.68 10.27 0.60
C SER A 135 -6.57 10.31 -0.91
N ILE A 136 -6.56 11.50 -1.49
CA ILE A 136 -6.31 11.74 -2.92
C ILE A 136 -4.99 12.49 -3.01
N VAL A 137 -4.02 11.94 -3.73
CA VAL A 137 -2.65 12.43 -3.80
C VAL A 137 -2.21 12.66 -5.25
N ALA A 138 -1.61 13.81 -5.52
CA ALA A 138 -0.89 14.08 -6.76
C ALA A 138 0.59 13.75 -6.56
N THR A 139 1.17 12.98 -7.48
CA THR A 139 2.55 12.52 -7.40
C THR A 139 3.29 12.87 -8.69
N ASP A 140 4.54 13.35 -8.59
CA ASP A 140 5.40 13.55 -9.76
C ASP A 140 6.02 12.23 -10.26
N LEU A 141 6.76 12.27 -11.36
CA LEU A 141 7.39 11.08 -11.95
C LEU A 141 8.58 10.53 -11.13
N PHE A 142 9.02 11.24 -10.09
CA PHE A 142 9.98 10.72 -9.12
C PHE A 142 9.33 9.97 -7.96
N GLY A 143 8.00 10.03 -7.83
CA GLY A 143 7.26 9.49 -6.70
C GLY A 143 7.12 10.47 -5.52
N ARG A 144 7.44 11.76 -5.72
CA ARG A 144 7.28 12.79 -4.69
C ARG A 144 5.82 13.25 -4.64
N THR A 145 5.26 13.30 -3.44
CA THR A 145 3.94 13.89 -3.23
C THR A 145 3.99 15.40 -3.53
N LEU A 146 3.17 15.83 -4.48
CA LEU A 146 3.01 17.24 -4.84
C LEU A 146 1.94 17.92 -3.99
N ASP A 147 0.86 17.21 -3.70
CA ASP A 147 -0.26 17.67 -2.85
C ASP A 147 -1.08 16.46 -2.40
N VAL A 148 -1.76 16.59 -1.29
CA VAL A 148 -2.67 15.57 -0.75
C VAL A 148 -3.91 16.22 -0.17
N VAL A 149 -5.06 15.58 -0.37
CA VAL A 149 -6.32 15.92 0.29
C VAL A 149 -6.86 14.66 0.95
N GLU A 150 -7.12 14.75 2.24
CA GLU A 150 -7.79 13.71 3.00
C GLU A 150 -9.23 14.13 3.30
N THR A 151 -10.17 13.21 3.10
CA THR A 151 -11.60 13.41 3.35
C THR A 151 -12.17 12.17 4.06
N PRO A 152 -13.27 12.29 4.80
CA PRO A 152 -13.99 11.11 5.24
C PRO A 152 -14.34 10.21 4.05
N THR A 153 -14.20 8.90 4.21
CA THR A 153 -14.63 7.95 3.17
C THR A 153 -16.15 8.06 2.99
N PRO A 154 -16.63 8.23 1.75
CA PRO A 154 -18.05 8.38 1.52
C PRO A 154 -18.84 7.17 2.02
N SER A 155 -19.90 7.45 2.77
CA SER A 155 -20.85 6.48 3.31
C SER A 155 -22.13 6.44 2.48
N GLY A 156 -23.04 5.51 2.81
CA GLY A 156 -24.31 5.33 2.11
C GLY A 156 -24.29 4.19 1.11
N SER A 157 -25.10 4.26 0.05
CA SER A 157 -25.11 3.21 -0.97
C SER A 157 -23.79 3.18 -1.74
N GLN A 158 -23.37 1.98 -2.15
CA GLN A 158 -22.15 1.77 -2.92
C GLN A 158 -22.06 2.69 -4.15
N SER A 159 -23.14 2.83 -4.91
CA SER A 159 -23.18 3.69 -6.10
C SER A 159 -23.01 5.17 -5.77
N ALA A 160 -23.64 5.67 -4.70
CA ALA A 160 -23.49 7.05 -4.26
C ALA A 160 -22.09 7.34 -3.74
N ALA A 161 -21.49 6.41 -2.98
CA ALA A 161 -20.13 6.53 -2.49
C ALA A 161 -19.12 6.57 -3.65
N LEU A 162 -19.24 5.69 -4.64
CA LEU A 162 -18.39 5.69 -5.84
C LEU A 162 -18.54 6.97 -6.68
N ALA A 163 -19.77 7.47 -6.85
CA ALA A 163 -20.01 8.74 -7.55
C ALA A 163 -19.35 9.93 -6.82
N THR A 164 -19.40 9.93 -5.49
CA THR A 164 -18.76 10.96 -4.66
C THR A 164 -17.23 10.89 -4.79
N LEU A 165 -16.64 9.70 -4.74
CA LEU A 165 -15.19 9.51 -4.95
C LEU A 165 -14.75 10.02 -6.33
N ALA A 166 -15.48 9.65 -7.38
CA ALA A 166 -15.20 10.06 -8.76
C ALA A 166 -15.31 11.60 -8.92
N SER A 167 -16.33 12.21 -8.32
CA SER A 167 -16.51 13.66 -8.33
C SER A 167 -15.40 14.38 -7.58
N SER A 168 -14.97 13.85 -6.44
CA SER A 168 -13.87 14.40 -5.64
C SER A 168 -12.55 14.32 -6.37
N ALA A 169 -12.25 13.18 -7.00
CA ALA A 169 -11.06 13.00 -7.82
C ALA A 169 -11.03 13.94 -9.03
N ARG A 170 -12.17 14.15 -9.70
CA ARG A 170 -12.31 15.09 -10.82
C ARG A 170 -12.05 16.53 -10.38
N ARG A 171 -12.67 16.97 -9.28
CA ARG A 171 -12.43 18.32 -8.71
C ARG A 171 -10.98 18.49 -8.27
N TYR A 172 -10.36 17.46 -7.73
CA TYR A 172 -8.95 17.53 -7.36
C TYR A 172 -8.06 17.71 -8.59
N LEU A 173 -8.29 16.92 -9.66
CA LEU A 173 -7.52 17.04 -10.91
C LEU A 173 -7.70 18.38 -11.62
N SER A 174 -8.87 19.04 -11.53
CA SER A 174 -9.10 20.34 -12.17
C SER A 174 -8.19 21.45 -11.63
N ARG A 175 -7.61 21.29 -10.45
CA ARG A 175 -6.61 22.22 -9.86
C ARG A 175 -5.25 22.15 -10.60
N TRP A 176 -5.01 21.06 -11.32
CA TRP A 176 -3.72 20.77 -11.95
C TRP A 176 -3.69 21.09 -13.44
N HIS A 177 -4.35 22.16 -13.87
CA HIS A 177 -4.50 22.55 -15.28
C HIS A 177 -3.17 22.77 -16.02
N ARG A 178 -2.05 23.01 -15.31
CA ARG A 178 -0.69 23.17 -15.86
C ARG A 178 0.08 21.84 -15.98
N ARG A 179 -0.43 20.76 -15.40
CA ARG A 179 0.18 19.43 -15.46
C ARG A 179 -0.77 18.44 -16.10
N ARG A 180 -0.21 17.54 -16.86
CA ARG A 180 -0.97 16.49 -17.52
C ARG A 180 -1.03 15.26 -16.63
N PRO A 181 -2.21 14.80 -16.20
CA PRO A 181 -2.36 13.54 -15.50
C PRO A 181 -2.15 12.37 -16.46
N LEU A 182 -1.35 11.38 -16.05
CA LEU A 182 -0.99 10.22 -16.87
C LEU A 182 -1.75 8.96 -16.47
N TRP A 183 -1.97 8.76 -15.16
CA TRP A 183 -2.47 7.52 -14.62
C TRP A 183 -3.19 7.73 -13.29
N VAL A 184 -4.11 6.82 -12.96
CA VAL A 184 -4.76 6.75 -11.65
C VAL A 184 -4.40 5.43 -10.99
N GLY A 185 -3.90 5.48 -9.77
CA GLY A 185 -3.65 4.32 -8.92
C GLY A 185 -4.60 4.32 -7.74
N VAL A 186 -5.24 3.19 -7.46
CA VAL A 186 -6.11 3.03 -6.30
C VAL A 186 -5.54 1.96 -5.38
N ALA A 187 -5.31 2.32 -4.12
CA ALA A 187 -4.96 1.40 -3.04
C ALA A 187 -6.17 1.28 -2.10
N VAL A 188 -6.69 0.08 -1.87
CA VAL A 188 -7.93 -0.10 -1.12
C VAL A 188 -7.91 -1.40 -0.31
N GLY A 189 -8.60 -1.42 0.83
CA GLY A 189 -8.80 -2.64 1.63
C GLY A 189 -9.74 -3.64 0.94
N GLY A 190 -9.67 -4.90 1.38
CA GLY A 190 -10.54 -5.96 0.86
C GLY A 190 -9.93 -6.77 -0.27
N VAL A 191 -10.77 -7.54 -0.98
CA VAL A 191 -10.36 -8.41 -2.09
C VAL A 191 -10.53 -7.67 -3.40
N VAL A 192 -9.44 -7.52 -4.17
CA VAL A 192 -9.39 -6.75 -5.41
C VAL A 192 -9.17 -7.69 -6.60
N ASP A 193 -10.04 -7.62 -7.59
CA ASP A 193 -9.75 -8.15 -8.93
C ASP A 193 -9.00 -7.07 -9.73
N SER A 194 -7.68 -7.15 -9.71
CA SER A 194 -6.80 -6.18 -10.36
C SER A 194 -6.93 -6.15 -11.89
N ALA A 195 -7.47 -7.19 -12.52
CA ALA A 195 -7.67 -7.24 -13.97
C ALA A 195 -8.90 -6.43 -14.42
N THR A 196 -9.92 -6.37 -13.59
CA THR A 196 -11.19 -5.70 -13.89
C THR A 196 -11.41 -4.42 -13.07
N GLY A 197 -10.66 -4.23 -11.98
CA GLY A 197 -10.81 -3.10 -11.07
C GLY A 197 -12.06 -3.16 -10.19
N TYR A 198 -12.68 -4.34 -10.09
CA TYR A 198 -13.78 -4.62 -9.15
C TYR A 198 -13.22 -5.07 -7.80
N LEU A 199 -13.99 -4.87 -6.73
CA LEU A 199 -13.55 -5.29 -5.41
C LEU A 199 -14.69 -5.54 -4.43
N ASP A 200 -14.39 -6.36 -3.41
CA ASP A 200 -15.21 -6.55 -2.22
C ASP A 200 -14.54 -5.87 -1.02
N HIS A 201 -15.26 -4.99 -0.33
CA HIS A 201 -14.77 -4.32 0.88
C HIS A 201 -15.76 -4.50 2.04
N PRO A 202 -15.56 -5.52 2.92
CA PRO A 202 -16.52 -5.87 3.95
C PRO A 202 -16.88 -4.72 4.92
N ARG A 203 -15.90 -3.91 5.32
CA ARG A 203 -16.12 -2.78 6.25
C ARG A 203 -16.93 -1.63 5.63
N LEU A 204 -16.92 -1.48 4.30
CA LEU A 204 -17.74 -0.49 3.60
C LEU A 204 -19.06 -1.10 3.09
N GLY A 205 -19.27 -2.41 3.26
CA GLY A 205 -20.44 -3.12 2.74
C GLY A 205 -20.44 -3.19 1.21
N TRP A 206 -19.29 -3.03 0.56
CA TRP A 206 -19.20 -3.09 -0.90
C TRP A 206 -19.01 -4.52 -1.38
N VAL A 207 -19.80 -4.88 -2.37
CA VAL A 207 -19.78 -6.20 -3.02
C VAL A 207 -19.72 -6.00 -4.53
N ASP A 208 -18.74 -6.61 -5.17
CA ASP A 208 -18.49 -6.47 -6.62
C ASP A 208 -18.48 -4.99 -7.08
N ALA A 209 -17.82 -4.15 -6.30
CA ALA A 209 -17.83 -2.70 -6.49
C ALA A 209 -16.95 -2.29 -7.67
N PRO A 210 -17.49 -1.61 -8.71
CA PRO A 210 -16.77 -1.25 -9.93
C PRO A 210 -15.91 0.01 -9.74
N VAL A 211 -14.99 0.00 -8.77
CA VAL A 211 -14.15 1.16 -8.43
C VAL A 211 -13.30 1.61 -9.61
N GLY A 212 -12.58 0.67 -10.23
CA GLY A 212 -11.75 0.96 -11.40
C GLY A 212 -12.56 1.53 -12.57
N PRO A 213 -13.62 0.82 -13.04
CA PRO A 213 -14.48 1.28 -14.13
C PRO A 213 -15.08 2.67 -13.90
N VAL A 214 -15.61 2.94 -12.69
CA VAL A 214 -16.21 4.25 -12.37
C VAL A 214 -15.19 5.38 -12.42
N LEU A 215 -13.99 5.17 -11.88
CA LEU A 215 -12.92 6.17 -11.93
C LEU A 215 -12.37 6.36 -13.36
N ALA A 216 -12.21 5.27 -14.11
CA ALA A 216 -11.75 5.34 -15.50
C ALA A 216 -12.72 6.13 -16.39
N GLU A 217 -14.03 5.89 -16.24
CA GLU A 217 -15.07 6.62 -16.96
C GLU A 217 -15.10 8.11 -16.54
N ALA A 218 -15.05 8.37 -15.24
CA ALA A 218 -15.14 9.73 -14.71
C ALA A 218 -13.94 10.61 -15.06
N LEU A 219 -12.74 10.04 -15.08
CA LEU A 219 -11.49 10.81 -15.23
C LEU A 219 -10.90 10.73 -16.64
N GLY A 220 -11.37 9.79 -17.44
CA GLY A 220 -10.81 9.57 -18.75
C GLY A 220 -9.35 9.09 -18.74
N LEU A 221 -8.84 8.41 -17.71
CA LEU A 221 -7.45 8.00 -17.52
C LEU A 221 -7.32 6.48 -17.34
N PRO A 222 -6.14 5.88 -17.62
CA PRO A 222 -5.85 4.53 -17.20
C PRO A 222 -5.94 4.42 -15.68
N VAL A 223 -6.56 3.34 -15.17
CA VAL A 223 -6.73 3.08 -13.75
C VAL A 223 -6.13 1.72 -13.40
N SER A 224 -5.34 1.68 -12.35
CA SER A 224 -4.89 0.45 -11.70
C SER A 224 -5.44 0.38 -10.29
N VAL A 225 -5.93 -0.79 -9.88
CA VAL A 225 -6.47 -1.01 -8.53
C VAL A 225 -5.69 -2.15 -7.87
N ALA A 226 -5.22 -1.92 -6.65
CA ALA A 226 -4.48 -2.90 -5.86
C ALA A 226 -4.99 -2.96 -4.42
N SER A 227 -4.76 -4.09 -3.74
CA SER A 227 -4.94 -4.15 -2.30
C SER A 227 -3.99 -3.18 -1.60
N HIS A 228 -4.41 -2.59 -0.49
CA HIS A 228 -3.61 -1.57 0.18
C HIS A 228 -2.28 -2.13 0.72
N VAL A 229 -2.24 -3.37 1.21
CA VAL A 229 -1.01 -3.96 1.76
C VAL A 229 -0.01 -4.27 0.64
N ASP A 230 -0.48 -4.81 -0.50
CA ASP A 230 0.35 -5.01 -1.68
C ASP A 230 0.89 -3.67 -2.22
N ALA A 231 0.05 -2.64 -2.24
CA ALA A 231 0.44 -1.30 -2.65
C ALA A 231 1.49 -0.67 -1.70
N MET A 232 1.40 -0.93 -0.39
CA MET A 232 2.40 -0.49 0.59
C MET A 232 3.74 -1.18 0.40
N ALA A 233 3.74 -2.51 0.19
CA ALA A 233 4.95 -3.24 -0.19
C ALA A 233 5.51 -2.75 -1.53
N GLY A 234 4.64 -2.43 -2.49
CA GLY A 234 5.00 -1.80 -3.75
C GLY A 234 5.63 -0.42 -3.58
N ALA A 235 5.19 0.38 -2.61
CA ALA A 235 5.81 1.66 -2.28
C ALA A 235 7.24 1.47 -1.76
N GLU A 236 7.47 0.54 -0.83
CA GLU A 236 8.82 0.19 -0.35
C GLU A 236 9.74 -0.21 -1.51
N LEU A 237 9.21 -1.00 -2.44
CA LEU A 237 9.97 -1.53 -3.57
C LEU A 237 10.30 -0.47 -4.64
N LEU A 238 9.34 0.40 -4.99
CA LEU A 238 9.43 1.30 -6.13
C LEU A 238 9.85 2.73 -5.77
N LEU A 239 9.51 3.18 -4.57
CA LEU A 239 9.69 4.56 -4.11
C LEU A 239 10.63 4.67 -2.90
N GLY A 240 10.90 3.58 -2.20
CA GLY A 240 11.87 3.54 -1.11
C GLY A 240 13.27 3.93 -1.58
N ALA A 241 14.09 4.48 -0.68
CA ALA A 241 15.47 4.78 -0.98
C ALA A 241 16.22 3.51 -1.42
N PRO A 242 17.09 3.57 -2.43
CA PRO A 242 17.97 2.46 -2.78
C PRO A 242 18.71 2.01 -1.51
N ARG A 243 18.61 0.74 -1.17
CA ARG A 243 19.39 0.21 -0.06
C ARG A 243 20.86 0.31 -0.39
N SER A 244 21.58 0.98 0.46
CA SER A 244 23.02 0.75 0.58
C SER A 244 23.13 -0.69 1.07
N ALA A 245 23.44 -1.63 0.17
CA ALA A 245 23.79 -2.97 0.60
C ALA A 245 24.94 -2.82 1.60
N PRO A 246 24.89 -3.46 2.77
CA PRO A 246 26.10 -3.62 3.56
C PRO A 246 27.14 -4.28 2.65
N GLU A 247 28.31 -3.69 2.53
CA GLU A 247 29.39 -4.09 1.60
C GLU A 247 29.80 -5.58 1.68
N ALA A 248 29.25 -6.33 2.64
CA ALA A 248 29.55 -7.74 2.90
C ALA A 248 28.53 -8.75 2.31
N ALA A 249 27.41 -8.32 1.75
CA ALA A 249 26.42 -9.25 1.20
C ALA A 249 25.92 -8.76 -0.16
N GLY A 250 26.66 -9.07 -1.19
CA GLY A 250 26.51 -8.62 -2.56
C GLY A 250 25.26 -9.04 -3.34
N ALA A 251 24.14 -9.37 -2.70
CA ALA A 251 22.90 -9.67 -3.38
C ALA A 251 21.74 -8.81 -2.81
N PRO A 252 20.88 -8.21 -3.66
CA PRO A 252 19.66 -7.57 -3.20
C PRO A 252 18.78 -8.59 -2.46
N ALA A 253 18.01 -8.15 -1.46
CA ALA A 253 17.04 -8.97 -0.78
C ALA A 253 16.11 -9.63 -1.81
N ARG A 254 16.08 -10.96 -1.87
CA ARG A 254 15.24 -11.71 -2.80
C ARG A 254 13.81 -11.80 -2.31
N THR A 255 13.64 -11.84 -0.98
CA THR A 255 12.35 -11.89 -0.32
C THR A 255 12.23 -10.76 0.71
N SER A 256 11.13 -10.02 0.66
CA SER A 256 10.81 -8.97 1.65
C SER A 256 9.40 -9.18 2.16
N LEU A 257 9.24 -9.22 3.47
CA LEU A 257 7.96 -9.31 4.15
C LEU A 257 7.58 -7.92 4.68
N TYR A 258 6.44 -7.43 4.25
CA TYR A 258 5.82 -6.22 4.77
C TYR A 258 4.66 -6.60 5.70
N VAL A 259 4.69 -6.21 6.96
CA VAL A 259 3.62 -6.46 7.93
C VAL A 259 2.93 -5.14 8.25
N TYR A 260 1.62 -5.12 8.12
CA TYR A 260 0.77 -3.96 8.35
C TYR A 260 -0.13 -4.16 9.56
N ALA A 261 -0.21 -3.14 10.42
CA ALA A 261 -1.16 -3.10 11.52
C ALA A 261 -1.73 -1.68 11.75
N ARG A 262 -3.06 -1.59 11.79
CA ARG A 262 -3.85 -0.41 12.15
C ARG A 262 -5.26 -0.86 12.52
N GLU A 263 -6.28 -0.48 11.72
CA GLU A 263 -7.68 -0.96 11.81
C GLU A 263 -7.80 -2.44 11.43
N THR A 264 -6.93 -2.90 10.56
CA THR A 264 -6.78 -4.28 10.12
C THR A 264 -5.34 -4.70 10.26
N VAL A 265 -5.11 -6.01 10.24
CA VAL A 265 -3.77 -6.59 10.21
C VAL A 265 -3.59 -7.45 8.97
N GLY A 266 -2.46 -7.30 8.31
CA GLY A 266 -2.18 -8.02 7.07
C GLY A 266 -0.70 -8.03 6.75
N TYR A 267 -0.34 -8.73 5.68
CA TYR A 267 1.02 -8.77 5.19
C TYR A 267 1.06 -8.82 3.65
N ALA A 268 2.16 -8.40 3.10
CA ALA A 268 2.49 -8.61 1.69
C ALA A 268 3.90 -9.17 1.57
N LEU A 269 4.11 -10.02 0.58
CA LEU A 269 5.40 -10.64 0.28
C LEU A 269 5.91 -10.13 -1.06
N SER A 270 7.15 -9.68 -1.10
CA SER A 270 7.85 -9.40 -2.36
C SER A 270 8.88 -10.48 -2.61
N ILE A 271 8.90 -11.03 -3.83
CA ILE A 271 9.81 -12.09 -4.25
C ILE A 271 10.51 -11.64 -5.52
N ASP A 272 11.84 -11.70 -5.55
CA ASP A 272 12.68 -11.31 -6.69
C ASP A 272 12.27 -9.95 -7.30
N GLY A 273 12.03 -8.97 -6.42
CA GLY A 273 11.67 -7.61 -6.84
C GLY A 273 10.25 -7.46 -7.38
N ARG A 274 9.32 -8.35 -7.03
CA ARG A 274 7.91 -8.28 -7.40
C ARG A 274 7.04 -8.54 -6.17
N VAL A 275 6.03 -7.71 -5.95
CA VAL A 275 4.99 -7.99 -4.95
C VAL A 275 4.14 -9.17 -5.40
N HIS A 276 4.00 -10.15 -4.52
CA HIS A 276 3.13 -11.30 -4.73
C HIS A 276 1.68 -10.91 -4.40
N SER A 277 0.83 -10.84 -5.42
CA SER A 277 -0.59 -10.46 -5.31
C SER A 277 -1.47 -11.63 -5.75
N PRO A 278 -1.90 -12.50 -4.83
CA PRO A 278 -2.74 -13.65 -5.17
C PRO A 278 -4.16 -13.22 -5.56
N ALA A 279 -4.77 -13.97 -6.48
CA ALA A 279 -6.14 -13.71 -6.94
C ALA A 279 -7.21 -13.90 -5.83
N SER A 280 -6.87 -14.64 -4.77
CA SER A 280 -7.75 -14.87 -3.61
C SER A 280 -7.84 -13.68 -2.66
N GLY A 281 -7.07 -12.62 -2.90
CA GLY A 281 -6.99 -11.43 -2.06
C GLY A 281 -5.65 -11.27 -1.34
N PRO A 282 -5.48 -10.16 -0.60
CA PRO A 282 -4.23 -9.85 0.09
C PRO A 282 -3.96 -10.83 1.24
N GLY A 283 -2.69 -10.95 1.60
CA GLY A 283 -2.29 -11.69 2.79
C GLY A 283 -2.91 -11.10 4.05
N THR A 284 -3.53 -11.94 4.88
CA THR A 284 -4.13 -11.52 6.14
C THR A 284 -3.66 -12.39 7.28
N ILE A 285 -3.46 -11.77 8.43
CA ILE A 285 -3.14 -12.42 9.71
C ILE A 285 -4.20 -12.15 10.77
N ALA A 286 -5.34 -11.62 10.34
CA ALA A 286 -6.46 -11.23 11.22
C ALA A 286 -6.93 -12.37 12.14
N GLY A 287 -6.95 -13.59 11.63
CA GLY A 287 -7.39 -14.80 12.35
C GLY A 287 -6.31 -15.53 13.14
N LEU A 288 -5.05 -15.06 13.18
CA LEU A 288 -4.03 -15.69 13.99
C LEU A 288 -4.43 -15.67 15.48
N PRO A 289 -4.17 -16.75 16.23
CA PRO A 289 -4.41 -16.77 17.67
C PRO A 289 -3.61 -15.65 18.37
N ALA A 290 -4.28 -14.88 19.20
CA ALA A 290 -3.67 -13.84 20.01
C ALA A 290 -4.39 -13.69 21.34
N GLN A 291 -3.65 -13.49 22.42
CA GLN A 291 -4.19 -13.30 23.76
C GLN A 291 -3.54 -12.11 24.46
N SER A 292 -4.35 -11.32 25.10
CA SER A 292 -3.92 -10.22 25.96
C SER A 292 -5.02 -9.95 27.00
N GLU A 293 -4.64 -9.87 28.26
CA GLU A 293 -5.56 -9.49 29.34
C GLU A 293 -5.91 -8.00 29.27
N LEU A 294 -4.94 -7.16 28.91
CA LEU A 294 -5.12 -5.71 28.82
C LEU A 294 -5.95 -5.30 27.61
N LEU A 295 -5.62 -5.81 26.44
CA LEU A 295 -6.34 -5.48 25.19
C LEU A 295 -7.69 -6.21 25.12
N GLY A 296 -7.78 -7.43 25.64
CA GLY A 296 -8.94 -8.28 25.46
C GLY A 296 -9.00 -8.83 24.04
N GLY A 297 -10.20 -8.93 23.48
CA GLY A 297 -10.44 -9.45 22.13
C GLY A 297 -11.09 -10.84 22.14
N SER A 298 -11.34 -11.39 20.94
CA SER A 298 -11.99 -12.70 20.77
C SER A 298 -11.01 -13.87 20.63
N GLY A 299 -9.74 -13.67 20.97
CA GLY A 299 -8.67 -14.65 20.78
C GLY A 299 -8.06 -14.65 19.38
N GLN A 300 -8.43 -13.67 18.53
CA GLN A 300 -7.87 -13.47 17.20
C GLN A 300 -7.06 -12.17 17.15
N LEU A 301 -6.01 -12.14 16.35
CA LEU A 301 -5.05 -11.03 16.31
C LEU A 301 -5.72 -9.69 16.01
N GLU A 302 -6.54 -9.58 14.96
CA GLU A 302 -7.17 -8.30 14.60
C GLU A 302 -8.09 -7.78 15.69
N SER A 303 -8.90 -8.65 16.30
CA SER A 303 -9.79 -8.27 17.40
C SER A 303 -9.04 -7.87 18.68
N THR A 304 -7.76 -8.25 18.80
CA THR A 304 -6.91 -7.96 19.96
C THR A 304 -6.07 -6.71 19.76
N VAL A 305 -5.53 -6.45 18.55
CA VAL A 305 -4.53 -5.39 18.34
C VAL A 305 -5.00 -4.24 17.45
N SER A 306 -6.22 -4.27 16.90
CA SER A 306 -6.74 -3.16 16.08
C SER A 306 -6.83 -1.86 16.88
N ASP A 307 -6.85 -0.72 16.19
CA ASP A 307 -7.04 0.59 16.84
C ASP A 307 -8.33 0.62 17.67
N GLU A 308 -9.39 -0.05 17.20
CA GLU A 308 -10.64 -0.18 17.95
C GLU A 308 -10.47 -0.98 19.24
N ALA A 309 -9.70 -2.07 19.22
CA ALA A 309 -9.39 -2.85 20.41
C ALA A 309 -8.63 -2.01 21.45
N VAL A 310 -7.62 -1.28 21.00
CA VAL A 310 -6.86 -0.35 21.87
C VAL A 310 -7.76 0.72 22.47
N LEU A 311 -8.64 1.34 21.68
CA LEU A 311 -9.58 2.35 22.18
C LEU A 311 -10.54 1.77 23.22
N ASN A 312 -11.07 0.58 22.98
CA ASN A 312 -11.97 -0.10 23.92
C ASN A 312 -11.25 -0.45 25.22
N ALA A 313 -10.01 -0.91 25.16
CA ALA A 313 -9.18 -1.16 26.33
C ALA A 313 -8.84 0.15 27.09
N ALA A 314 -8.46 1.21 26.38
CA ALA A 314 -8.14 2.50 26.97
C ALA A 314 -9.35 3.15 27.70
N ARG A 315 -10.56 2.98 27.17
CA ARG A 315 -11.80 3.38 27.84
C ARG A 315 -12.03 2.56 29.11
N ARG A 316 -11.88 1.25 29.04
CA ARG A 316 -12.03 0.30 30.16
C ARG A 316 -11.05 0.63 31.31
N LEU A 317 -9.81 0.95 30.94
CA LEU A 317 -8.75 1.33 31.88
C LEU A 317 -8.85 2.79 32.35
N ARG A 318 -9.81 3.57 31.85
CA ARG A 318 -10.01 5.00 32.15
C ARG A 318 -8.82 5.88 31.77
N ILE A 319 -8.09 5.52 30.72
CA ILE A 319 -7.01 6.33 30.13
C ILE A 319 -7.61 7.48 29.32
N ILE A 320 -8.71 7.21 28.62
CA ILE A 320 -9.48 8.18 27.84
C ILE A 320 -10.96 8.14 28.24
N PRO A 321 -11.73 9.21 27.99
CA PRO A 321 -13.16 9.21 28.25
C PRO A 321 -13.89 8.18 27.38
N ALA A 322 -15.06 7.71 27.85
CA ALA A 322 -15.88 6.74 27.13
C ALA A 322 -16.35 7.25 25.77
N GLU A 323 -16.68 8.54 25.69
CA GLU A 323 -17.18 9.21 24.50
C GLU A 323 -16.60 10.61 24.35
N GLY A 324 -16.81 11.22 23.18
CA GLY A 324 -16.43 12.60 22.91
C GLY A 324 -15.15 12.76 22.08
N PRO A 325 -14.78 14.01 21.76
CA PRO A 325 -13.68 14.31 20.83
C PRO A 325 -12.29 13.85 21.32
N SER A 326 -12.13 13.63 22.62
CA SER A 326 -10.89 13.11 23.21
C SER A 326 -10.82 11.59 23.26
N SER A 327 -11.85 10.86 22.81
CA SER A 327 -11.84 9.39 22.73
C SER A 327 -11.17 8.89 21.46
N THR A 328 -9.87 9.18 21.32
CA THR A 328 -9.07 8.91 20.10
C THR A 328 -7.76 8.20 20.43
N LEU A 329 -7.21 7.48 19.46
CA LEU A 329 -5.89 6.84 19.60
C LEU A 329 -4.79 7.88 19.89
N ALA A 330 -4.86 9.04 19.24
CA ALA A 330 -3.93 10.14 19.50
C ALA A 330 -3.95 10.62 20.97
N ALA A 331 -5.08 10.52 21.66
CA ALA A 331 -5.16 10.82 23.08
C ALA A 331 -4.47 9.74 23.93
N VAL A 332 -4.59 8.46 23.57
CA VAL A 332 -3.89 7.35 24.23
C VAL A 332 -2.37 7.50 24.05
N LEU A 333 -1.91 7.76 22.84
CA LEU A 333 -0.48 7.99 22.53
C LEU A 333 0.07 9.20 23.30
N ARG A 334 -0.71 10.27 23.39
CA ARG A 334 -0.32 11.45 24.16
C ARG A 334 -0.22 11.13 25.65
N ALA A 335 -1.18 10.38 26.20
CA ALA A 335 -1.15 9.98 27.62
C ALA A 335 0.10 9.14 27.92
N ALA A 336 0.47 8.19 27.07
CA ALA A 336 1.69 7.41 27.23
C ALA A 336 2.94 8.32 27.22
N ARG A 337 3.07 9.19 26.21
CA ARG A 337 4.21 10.15 26.13
C ARG A 337 4.27 11.17 27.27
N GLN A 338 3.19 11.33 28.03
CA GLN A 338 3.12 12.15 29.22
C GLN A 338 3.39 11.36 30.53
N GLY A 339 3.78 10.09 30.40
CA GLY A 339 4.13 9.22 31.54
C GLY A 339 2.91 8.60 32.25
N ASN A 340 1.83 8.33 31.50
CA ASN A 340 0.73 7.54 32.04
C ASN A 340 1.06 6.06 31.93
N ASP A 341 1.43 5.43 33.08
CA ASP A 341 1.87 4.03 33.15
C ASP A 341 0.90 3.06 32.47
N LYS A 342 -0.42 3.24 32.66
CA LYS A 342 -1.43 2.35 32.05
C LYS A 342 -1.49 2.50 30.52
N ALA A 343 -1.25 3.69 30.00
CA ALA A 343 -1.22 3.91 28.55
C ALA A 343 0.04 3.32 27.94
N GLU A 344 1.18 3.47 28.62
CA GLU A 344 2.45 2.84 28.21
C GLU A 344 2.35 1.31 28.21
N GLU A 345 1.84 0.73 29.29
CA GLU A 345 1.65 -0.72 29.44
C GLU A 345 0.69 -1.27 28.36
N LEU A 346 -0.42 -0.58 28.08
CA LEU A 346 -1.37 -0.96 27.04
C LEU A 346 -0.74 -0.96 25.63
N LEU A 347 0.05 0.08 25.30
CA LEU A 347 0.71 0.17 24.00
C LEU A 347 1.90 -0.80 23.88
N ALA A 348 2.62 -1.03 24.97
CA ALA A 348 3.68 -2.05 25.02
C ALA A 348 3.10 -3.46 24.85
N ASP A 349 1.95 -3.76 25.45
CA ASP A 349 1.29 -5.06 25.28
C ASP A 349 0.78 -5.25 23.84
N ARG A 350 0.25 -4.19 23.20
CA ARG A 350 -0.04 -4.20 21.76
C ARG A 350 1.20 -4.54 20.93
N ALA A 351 2.33 -3.87 21.22
CA ALA A 351 3.59 -4.10 20.53
C ALA A 351 4.10 -5.54 20.72
N ARG A 352 3.99 -6.09 21.93
CA ARG A 352 4.34 -7.48 22.25
C ARG A 352 3.51 -8.47 21.43
N VAL A 353 2.18 -8.33 21.42
CA VAL A 353 1.28 -9.24 20.68
C VAL A 353 1.55 -9.17 19.17
N LEU A 354 1.78 -7.96 18.63
CA LEU A 354 2.20 -7.80 17.24
C LEU A 354 3.55 -8.45 16.96
N GLY A 355 4.52 -8.29 17.86
CA GLY A 355 5.84 -8.93 17.75
C GLY A 355 5.77 -10.46 17.72
N GLU A 356 4.88 -11.07 18.50
CA GLU A 356 4.65 -12.52 18.47
C GLU A 356 4.08 -12.99 17.11
N ALA A 357 3.16 -12.22 16.52
CA ALA A 357 2.64 -12.52 15.20
C ALA A 357 3.72 -12.34 14.11
N VAL A 358 4.56 -11.29 14.22
CA VAL A 358 5.69 -11.05 13.33
C VAL A 358 6.70 -12.19 13.41
N ALA A 359 7.01 -12.71 14.62
CA ALA A 359 7.89 -13.85 14.79
C ALA A 359 7.39 -15.10 14.06
N LEU A 360 6.09 -15.38 14.16
CA LEU A 360 5.47 -16.51 13.47
C LEU A 360 5.59 -16.38 11.95
N LEU A 361 5.26 -15.20 11.40
CA LEU A 361 5.40 -14.96 9.96
C LEU A 361 6.85 -15.06 9.49
N ARG A 362 7.77 -14.53 10.28
CA ARG A 362 9.20 -14.62 10.01
C ARG A 362 9.67 -16.07 9.95
N ASP A 363 9.29 -16.91 10.91
CA ASP A 363 9.68 -18.31 10.95
C ASP A 363 9.08 -19.13 9.81
N LEU A 364 7.86 -18.80 9.38
CA LEU A 364 7.18 -19.47 8.28
C LEU A 364 7.74 -19.07 6.90
N LEU A 365 8.07 -17.79 6.71
CA LEU A 365 8.42 -17.23 5.41
C LEU A 365 9.92 -17.00 5.22
N ASN A 366 10.67 -16.92 6.30
CA ASN A 366 12.12 -16.65 6.35
C ASN A 366 12.57 -15.55 5.37
N PRO A 367 12.01 -14.33 5.45
CA PRO A 367 12.31 -13.27 4.51
C PRO A 367 13.72 -12.72 4.70
N ASP A 368 14.35 -12.19 3.62
CA ASP A 368 15.63 -11.48 3.70
C ASP A 368 15.48 -10.10 4.33
N ASP A 369 14.31 -9.50 4.25
CA ASP A 369 13.99 -8.16 4.75
C ASP A 369 12.62 -8.15 5.40
N LEU A 370 12.53 -7.52 6.59
CA LEU A 370 11.30 -7.44 7.37
C LEU A 370 10.95 -5.97 7.65
N VAL A 371 9.80 -5.56 7.14
CA VAL A 371 9.31 -4.19 7.21
C VAL A 371 8.01 -4.13 7.98
N LEU A 372 7.95 -3.25 8.97
CA LEU A 372 6.74 -2.98 9.73
C LEU A 372 6.12 -1.64 9.29
N GLY A 373 4.84 -1.67 8.98
CA GLY A 373 4.11 -0.48 8.56
C GLY A 373 2.71 -0.40 9.16
N GLY A 374 2.07 0.75 8.94
CA GLY A 374 0.80 1.07 9.58
C GLY A 374 0.98 1.79 10.91
N GLN A 375 -0.06 2.52 11.30
CA GLN A 375 0.01 3.44 12.42
C GLN A 375 0.29 2.76 13.78
N ALA A 376 -0.02 1.46 13.91
CA ALA A 376 0.33 0.72 15.11
C ALA A 376 1.83 0.71 15.41
N PHE A 377 2.65 0.78 14.35
CA PHE A 377 4.11 0.85 14.47
C PHE A 377 4.65 2.27 14.29
N THR A 378 4.12 3.02 13.31
CA THR A 378 4.69 4.32 12.91
C THR A 378 4.29 5.48 13.82
N GLU A 379 3.13 5.43 14.49
CA GLU A 379 2.70 6.43 15.47
C GLU A 379 3.23 6.14 16.88
N TYR A 380 3.68 4.92 17.15
CA TYR A 380 4.32 4.53 18.40
C TYR A 380 5.66 3.81 18.13
N PRO A 381 6.65 4.50 17.55
CA PRO A 381 7.98 3.92 17.30
C PRO A 381 8.70 3.53 18.60
N GLU A 382 8.32 4.10 19.72
CA GLU A 382 8.79 3.75 21.06
C GLU A 382 8.50 2.27 21.42
N GLY A 383 7.50 1.65 20.77
CA GLY A 383 7.15 0.23 20.91
C GLY A 383 8.05 -0.73 20.11
N LEU A 384 8.90 -0.22 19.20
CA LEU A 384 9.73 -1.09 18.35
C LEU A 384 10.65 -2.03 19.13
N PRO A 385 11.36 -1.58 20.18
CA PRO A 385 12.15 -2.49 21.01
C PRO A 385 11.34 -3.63 21.63
N VAL A 386 10.07 -3.39 22.00
CA VAL A 386 9.18 -4.43 22.52
C VAL A 386 8.81 -5.45 21.45
N VAL A 387 8.59 -5.01 20.20
CA VAL A 387 8.37 -5.89 19.05
C VAL A 387 9.61 -6.74 18.80
N GLU A 388 10.80 -6.14 18.75
CA GLU A 388 12.08 -6.82 18.55
C GLU A 388 12.35 -7.87 19.64
N ASP A 389 12.12 -7.53 20.89
CA ASP A 389 12.19 -8.42 22.03
C ASP A 389 11.22 -9.61 21.92
N ALA A 390 9.98 -9.37 21.53
CA ALA A 390 8.98 -10.42 21.35
C ALA A 390 9.38 -11.36 20.20
N VAL A 391 9.90 -10.81 19.11
CA VAL A 391 10.44 -11.60 17.99
C VAL A 391 11.66 -12.41 18.44
N ALA A 392 12.60 -11.80 19.16
CA ALA A 392 13.81 -12.50 19.63
C ALA A 392 13.50 -13.66 20.59
N ARG A 393 12.48 -13.50 21.43
CA ARG A 393 12.05 -14.57 22.37
C ARG A 393 11.30 -15.71 21.70
N ARG A 394 10.59 -15.45 20.61
CA ARG A 394 9.66 -16.43 20.00
C ARG A 394 10.18 -17.07 18.73
N SER A 395 10.95 -16.35 17.92
CA SER A 395 11.48 -16.86 16.66
C SER A 395 12.60 -17.87 16.90
N VAL A 396 12.57 -18.96 16.14
CA VAL A 396 13.63 -19.98 16.14
C VAL A 396 14.78 -19.61 15.20
N LEU A 397 14.61 -18.61 14.36
CA LEU A 397 15.63 -18.13 13.43
C LEU A 397 16.58 -17.14 14.12
N GLY A 398 17.83 -17.07 13.65
CA GLY A 398 18.84 -16.13 14.14
C GLY A 398 18.39 -14.66 14.02
N HIS A 399 19.07 -13.76 14.73
CA HIS A 399 18.76 -12.33 14.72
C HIS A 399 18.73 -11.77 13.27
N ARG A 400 17.75 -10.93 13.01
CA ARG A 400 17.64 -10.18 11.75
C ARG A 400 17.02 -8.81 12.05
N ASP A 401 17.53 -7.79 11.38
CA ASP A 401 17.03 -6.42 11.57
C ASP A 401 15.58 -6.29 11.14
N ILE A 402 14.79 -5.65 11.98
CA ILE A 402 13.41 -5.25 11.72
C ILE A 402 13.44 -3.74 11.50
N ARG A 403 12.79 -3.28 10.44
CA ARG A 403 12.72 -1.84 10.17
C ARG A 403 11.29 -1.34 10.03
N LEU A 404 11.10 -0.09 10.37
CA LEU A 404 9.86 0.62 10.03
C LEU A 404 9.85 0.99 8.54
N THR A 405 8.64 1.14 7.99
CA THR A 405 8.42 1.65 6.65
C THR A 405 9.13 2.99 6.43
N ALA A 406 9.75 3.17 5.26
CA ALA A 406 10.44 4.41 4.90
C ALA A 406 9.47 5.62 4.79
N PHE A 407 8.17 5.37 4.72
CA PHE A 407 7.14 6.40 4.51
C PHE A 407 6.48 6.89 5.80
N GLY A 408 6.73 6.23 6.94
CA GLY A 408 6.14 6.59 8.23
C GLY A 408 4.60 6.66 8.13
N ASN A 409 4.01 7.74 8.63
CA ASN A 409 2.56 7.95 8.62
C ASN A 409 1.98 8.27 7.22
N ARG A 410 2.83 8.55 6.23
CA ARG A 410 2.42 8.81 4.84
C ARG A 410 2.43 7.56 3.95
N VAL A 411 2.50 6.38 4.54
CA VAL A 411 2.53 5.11 3.79
C VAL A 411 1.27 4.90 2.93
N GLN A 412 0.12 5.42 3.33
CA GLN A 412 -1.13 5.35 2.57
C GLN A 412 -1.05 6.17 1.27
N GLU A 413 -0.49 7.37 1.34
CA GLU A 413 -0.25 8.23 0.18
C GLU A 413 0.78 7.60 -0.76
N ALA A 414 1.89 7.13 -0.20
CA ALA A 414 2.95 6.45 -0.95
C ALA A 414 2.43 5.18 -1.64
N SER A 415 1.55 4.41 -0.98
CA SER A 415 0.93 3.22 -1.56
C SER A 415 0.09 3.54 -2.79
N ALA A 416 -0.78 4.54 -2.71
CA ALA A 416 -1.58 5.00 -3.83
C ALA A 416 -0.71 5.58 -4.97
N GLY A 417 0.35 6.31 -4.62
CA GLY A 417 1.38 6.80 -5.53
C GLY A 417 2.09 5.66 -6.26
N SER A 418 2.49 4.61 -5.56
CA SER A 418 3.18 3.46 -6.16
C SER A 418 2.31 2.73 -7.19
N VAL A 419 1.01 2.56 -6.90
CA VAL A 419 0.05 1.96 -7.84
C VAL A 419 -0.11 2.84 -9.09
N SER A 420 -0.15 4.16 -8.93
CA SER A 420 -0.29 5.11 -10.05
C SER A 420 0.96 5.19 -10.93
N LEU A 421 2.14 4.97 -10.36
CA LEU A 421 3.44 5.05 -11.05
C LEU A 421 3.92 3.70 -11.58
N GLY A 422 3.45 2.59 -11.00
CA GLY A 422 3.95 1.26 -11.34
C GLY A 422 3.87 0.91 -12.82
N GLY A 423 2.76 1.26 -13.48
CA GLY A 423 2.59 1.08 -14.92
C GLY A 423 3.57 1.92 -15.75
N LEU A 424 3.82 3.17 -15.35
CA LEU A 424 4.81 4.04 -15.98
C LEU A 424 6.24 3.53 -15.78
N TYR A 425 6.58 3.05 -14.60
CA TYR A 425 7.91 2.54 -14.30
C TYR A 425 8.23 1.23 -15.02
N ALA A 426 7.20 0.37 -15.21
CA ALA A 426 7.36 -0.88 -15.93
C ALA A 426 7.42 -0.71 -17.46
N ASP A 427 6.68 0.25 -18.01
CA ASP A 427 6.60 0.53 -19.46
C ASP A 427 6.42 2.03 -19.71
N PRO A 428 7.48 2.85 -19.57
CA PRO A 428 7.35 4.31 -19.67
C PRO A 428 6.89 4.79 -21.06
N ILE A 429 7.31 4.12 -22.13
CA ILE A 429 6.92 4.47 -23.50
C ILE A 429 5.46 4.13 -23.75
N GLY A 430 5.03 2.91 -23.40
CA GLY A 430 3.66 2.47 -23.54
C GLY A 430 2.69 3.28 -22.68
N ALA A 431 3.08 3.65 -21.46
CA ALA A 431 2.28 4.49 -20.57
C ALA A 431 2.02 5.87 -21.20
N MET A 432 3.05 6.50 -21.77
CA MET A 432 2.90 7.79 -22.46
C MET A 432 2.02 7.70 -23.69
N ARG A 433 2.15 6.63 -24.49
CA ARG A 433 1.26 6.38 -25.64
C ARG A 433 -0.20 6.25 -25.21
N ARG A 434 -0.49 5.44 -24.19
CA ARG A 434 -1.85 5.29 -23.65
C ARG A 434 -2.44 6.63 -23.19
N ALA A 435 -1.63 7.48 -22.55
CA ALA A 435 -2.05 8.80 -22.15
C ALA A 435 -2.22 9.77 -23.34
N GLN A 436 -1.58 9.56 -24.51
CA GLN A 436 -1.69 10.39 -25.72
C GLN A 436 -2.89 10.04 -26.59
N THR A 437 -3.17 8.76 -26.84
CA THR A 437 -4.24 8.26 -27.73
C THR A 437 -5.63 8.82 -27.37
N ARG A 438 -5.84 9.27 -26.13
CA ARG A 438 -7.11 9.81 -25.64
C ARG A 438 -7.38 11.25 -25.99
N ARG A 439 -6.35 12.05 -26.22
CA ARG A 439 -6.54 13.44 -26.64
C ARG A 439 -7.18 13.53 -28.04
N SER A 440 -6.87 12.54 -28.89
CA SER A 440 -7.43 12.44 -30.24
C SER A 440 -8.87 11.90 -30.29
N ALA A 441 -9.32 11.20 -29.22
CA ALA A 441 -10.67 10.66 -29.15
C ALA A 441 -11.66 11.57 -28.40
N ALA A 442 -11.16 12.62 -27.74
CA ALA A 442 -11.96 13.59 -26.96
C ALA A 442 -12.08 14.96 -27.65
N VAL A 443 -11.51 15.11 -28.86
CA VAL A 443 -11.68 16.22 -29.80
C VAL A 443 -12.52 15.70 -30.95
#